data_4a8ac4d8ce438977a4481f145a8231a1
#
_entry.id   4a8ac4d8ce438977a4481f145a8231a1
#
_cell.length_a   1.000
_cell.length_b   1.000
_cell.length_c   1.000
_cell.angle_alpha   90.00
_cell.angle_beta   90.00
_cell.angle_gamma   90.00
#
_symmetry.space_group_name_H-M   'P 1'
#
loop_
_entity.id
_entity.type
_entity.pdbx_description
1 polymer ?
#
loop_
_entity_poly.entity_id
_entity_poly.type
_entity_poly.pdbx_seq_one_letter_code
_entity_poly.pdbx_strand_id
1 'polypeptide(L)' 'MNITQILSQELSATAAQINAAIELLDDGATVPFIARYRKEATGGLDDTQLRQLAERLQYLRELEERKAVVLKS' A
#
# COMPACT_ATOMS: atom_id res chain seq x y z
N MET A 1 -3.60 -3.90 -13.87
CA MET A 1 -2.96 -4.42 -12.65
C MET A 1 -3.73 -3.96 -11.42
N ASN A 2 -4.10 -4.87 -10.56
CA ASN A 2 -4.80 -4.50 -9.32
C ASN A 2 -3.82 -4.51 -8.16
N ILE A 3 -3.30 -3.34 -7.85
CA ILE A 3 -2.28 -3.16 -6.80
C ILE A 3 -2.80 -3.63 -5.44
N THR A 4 -4.04 -3.28 -5.10
CA THR A 4 -4.63 -3.68 -3.84
C THR A 4 -4.67 -5.20 -3.69
N GLN A 5 -5.07 -5.91 -4.73
CA GLN A 5 -5.14 -7.35 -4.70
C GLN A 5 -3.76 -7.98 -4.56
N ILE A 6 -2.78 -7.47 -5.28
CA ILE A 6 -1.40 -7.96 -5.20
C ILE A 6 -0.88 -7.80 -3.78
N LEU A 7 -1.04 -6.62 -3.19
CA LEU A 7 -0.57 -6.35 -1.84
C LEU A 7 -1.32 -7.17 -0.81
N SER A 8 -2.62 -7.36 -1.00
CA SER A 8 -3.42 -8.19 -0.12
C SER A 8 -2.87 -9.61 -0.03
N GLN A 9 -2.50 -10.18 -1.16
CA GLN A 9 -1.92 -11.52 -1.20
C GLN A 9 -0.52 -11.56 -0.62
N GLU A 10 0.31 -10.58 -0.94
CA GLU A 10 1.69 -10.55 -0.45
C GLU A 10 1.78 -10.39 1.06
N LEU A 11 0.89 -9.60 1.62
CA LEU A 11 0.91 -9.28 3.05
C LEU A 11 -0.04 -10.14 3.86
N SER A 12 -0.79 -11.02 3.22
CA SER A 12 -1.82 -11.83 3.88
C SER A 12 -2.82 -10.97 4.64
N ALA A 13 -3.20 -9.84 4.04
CA ALA A 13 -4.14 -8.90 4.60
C ALA A 13 -5.36 -8.78 3.70
N THR A 14 -6.47 -8.25 4.23
CA THR A 14 -7.66 -8.05 3.42
C THR A 14 -7.51 -6.82 2.52
N ALA A 15 -8.31 -6.78 1.44
CA ALA A 15 -8.32 -5.62 0.58
C ALA A 15 -8.70 -4.34 1.34
N ALA A 16 -9.60 -4.46 2.31
CA ALA A 16 -9.99 -3.32 3.14
C ALA A 16 -8.82 -2.78 3.95
N GLN A 17 -8.00 -3.67 4.52
CA GLN A 17 -6.82 -3.28 5.27
C GLN A 17 -5.82 -2.56 4.37
N ILE A 18 -5.58 -3.11 3.19
CA ILE A 18 -4.64 -2.54 2.22
C ILE A 18 -5.14 -1.16 1.76
N ASN A 19 -6.42 -1.04 1.43
CA ASN A 19 -6.98 0.24 0.98
C ASN A 19 -6.87 1.31 2.06
N ALA A 20 -7.15 0.95 3.32
CA ALA A 20 -7.05 1.90 4.42
C ALA A 20 -5.61 2.40 4.58
N ALA A 21 -4.64 1.49 4.50
CA ALA A 21 -3.24 1.86 4.61
C ALA A 21 -2.81 2.76 3.45
N ILE A 22 -3.23 2.44 2.24
CA ILE A 22 -2.90 3.24 1.05
C ILE A 22 -3.47 4.65 1.19
N GLU A 23 -4.72 4.78 1.63
CA GLU A 23 -5.33 6.09 1.82
C GLU A 23 -4.56 6.93 2.83
N LEU A 24 -4.14 6.32 3.94
CA LEU A 24 -3.38 7.04 4.94
C LEU A 24 -2.01 7.49 4.41
N LEU A 25 -1.33 6.63 3.66
CA LEU A 25 -0.06 6.97 3.04
C LEU A 25 -0.22 8.09 2.02
N ASP A 26 -1.28 8.04 1.23
CA ASP A 26 -1.56 9.08 0.22
C ASP A 26 -1.90 10.42 0.89
N ASP A 27 -2.45 10.38 2.08
CA ASP A 27 -2.74 11.57 2.86
C ASP A 27 -1.49 12.18 3.51
N GLY A 28 -0.35 11.52 3.36
CA GLY A 28 0.91 12.02 3.90
C GLY A 28 1.32 11.40 5.21
N ALA A 29 0.58 10.40 5.70
CA ALA A 29 0.95 9.70 6.94
C ALA A 29 2.19 8.84 6.70
N THR A 30 3.04 8.75 7.72
CA THR A 30 4.22 7.91 7.66
C THR A 30 3.92 6.52 8.21
N VAL A 31 4.75 5.54 7.85
CA VAL A 31 4.61 4.18 8.36
C VAL A 31 4.61 4.14 9.89
N PRO A 32 5.57 4.80 10.60
CA PRO A 32 5.54 4.81 12.07
C PRO A 32 4.28 5.43 12.64
N PHE A 33 3.78 6.48 12.01
CA PHE A 33 2.54 7.14 12.45
C PHE A 33 1.35 6.20 12.35
N ILE A 34 1.22 5.53 11.21
CA ILE A 34 0.12 4.60 10.98
C ILE A 34 0.18 3.43 11.97
N ALA A 35 1.35 2.87 12.16
CA ALA A 35 1.55 1.73 13.05
C ALA A 35 1.20 2.09 14.50
N ARG A 36 1.44 3.35 14.88
CA ARG A 36 1.26 3.78 16.25
C ARG A 36 -0.14 4.35 16.50
N TYR A 37 -0.63 5.18 15.62
CA TYR A 37 -1.84 5.95 15.84
C TYR A 37 -3.03 5.55 14.98
N ARG A 38 -2.81 4.77 13.94
CA ARG A 38 -3.85 4.33 13.01
C ARG A 38 -3.90 2.82 12.84
N LYS A 39 -3.45 2.10 13.85
CA LYS A 39 -3.42 0.64 13.79
C LYS A 39 -4.81 0.06 13.59
N GLU A 40 -5.82 0.63 14.24
CA GLU A 40 -7.20 0.16 14.10
C GLU A 40 -7.72 0.37 12.69
N ALA A 41 -7.36 1.47 12.05
CA ALA A 41 -7.79 1.76 10.69
C ALA A 41 -7.26 0.75 9.68
N THR A 42 -6.07 0.20 9.93
CA THR A 42 -5.44 -0.78 9.06
C THR A 42 -5.69 -2.21 9.52
N GLY A 43 -6.57 -2.42 10.48
CA GLY A 43 -6.89 -3.76 10.95
C GLY A 43 -5.77 -4.47 11.68
N GLY A 44 -4.82 -3.71 12.25
CA GLY A 44 -3.73 -4.27 13.05
C GLY A 44 -2.44 -4.52 12.30
N LEU A 45 -2.26 -3.92 11.15
CA LEU A 45 -0.98 -4.02 10.43
C LEU A 45 0.14 -3.39 11.27
N ASP A 46 1.25 -4.12 11.43
CA ASP A 46 2.38 -3.61 12.17
C ASP A 46 3.31 -2.78 11.27
N ASP A 47 4.36 -2.22 11.87
CA ASP A 47 5.27 -1.35 11.13
C ASP A 47 6.04 -2.10 10.03
N THR A 48 6.37 -3.37 10.25
CA THR A 48 7.04 -4.19 9.24
C THR A 48 6.12 -4.40 8.04
N GLN A 49 4.87 -4.75 8.29
CA GLN A 49 3.90 -4.95 7.21
C GLN A 49 3.62 -3.64 6.47
N LEU A 50 3.48 -2.54 7.20
CA LEU A 50 3.24 -1.24 6.58
C LEU A 50 4.42 -0.76 5.76
N ARG A 51 5.63 -1.01 6.22
CA ARG A 51 6.84 -0.67 5.47
C ARG A 51 6.90 -1.46 4.17
N GLN A 52 6.67 -2.76 4.25
CA GLN A 52 6.66 -3.61 3.07
C GLN A 52 5.57 -3.14 2.10
N LEU A 53 4.38 -2.82 2.62
CA LEU A 53 3.29 -2.32 1.80
C LEU A 53 3.68 -1.02 1.08
N ALA A 54 4.28 -0.07 1.80
CA ALA A 54 4.68 1.21 1.23
C ALA A 54 5.72 1.04 0.13
N GLU A 55 6.72 0.20 0.36
CA GLU A 55 7.76 -0.06 -0.64
C GLU A 55 7.20 -0.75 -1.87
N ARG A 56 6.38 -1.77 -1.67
CA ARG A 56 5.77 -2.48 -2.79
C ARG A 56 4.77 -1.61 -3.54
N LEU A 57 4.02 -0.80 -2.82
CA LEU A 57 3.07 0.12 -3.42
C LEU A 57 3.78 1.07 -4.38
N GLN A 58 4.88 1.65 -3.95
CA GLN A 58 5.65 2.56 -4.80
C GLN A 58 6.18 1.83 -6.04
N TYR A 59 6.73 0.65 -5.85
CA TYR A 59 7.24 -0.15 -6.96
C TYR A 59 6.14 -0.47 -7.99
N LEU A 60 5.01 -0.93 -7.49
CA LEU A 60 3.90 -1.31 -8.36
C LEU A 60 3.30 -0.12 -9.09
N ARG A 61 3.22 1.03 -8.43
CA ARG A 61 2.74 2.27 -9.06
C ARG A 61 3.69 2.72 -10.17
N GLU A 62 4.98 2.66 -9.93
CA GLU A 62 5.97 3.00 -10.95
C GLU A 62 5.87 2.07 -12.14
N LEU A 63 5.70 0.79 -11.88
CA LEU A 63 5.55 -0.21 -12.92
C LEU A 63 4.32 0.06 -13.78
N GLU A 64 3.19 0.36 -13.13
CA GLU A 64 1.95 0.66 -13.81
C GLU A 64 2.06 1.94 -14.64
N GLU A 65 2.71 2.95 -14.09
CA GLU A 65 2.93 4.22 -14.77
C GLU A 65 3.81 4.03 -16.01
N ARG A 66 4.88 3.24 -15.90
CA ARG A 66 5.75 2.93 -17.03
C ARG A 66 4.98 2.20 -18.12
N LYS A 67 4.12 1.28 -17.72
CA LYS A 67 3.30 0.53 -18.67
C LYS A 67 2.37 1.46 -19.44
N ALA A 68 1.78 2.42 -18.74
CA ALA A 68 0.90 3.41 -19.36
C ALA A 68 1.65 4.28 -20.36
N VAL A 69 2.87 4.70 -20.00
CA VAL A 69 3.72 5.51 -20.89
C VAL A 69 4.09 4.73 -22.15
N VAL A 70 4.47 3.48 -22.00
CA VAL A 70 4.83 2.63 -23.14
C VAL A 70 3.64 2.45 -24.07
N LEU A 71 2.45 2.27 -23.52
CA LEU A 71 1.25 2.11 -24.34
C LEU A 71 0.88 3.36 -25.11
N LYS A 72 1.25 4.53 -24.61
CA LYS A 72 0.95 5.81 -25.26
C LYS A 72 1.94 6.14 -26.37
N SER A 73 3.12 5.60 -26.30
CA SER A 73 4.10 5.83 -27.34
C SER A 73 4.06 4.77 -28.42
#